data_f329eab10188ffd2f3c1a73c7948c3e8
#
_entry.id   f329eab10188ffd2f3c1a73c7948c3e8
#
_cell.length_a   1.000
_cell.length_b   1.000
_cell.length_c   1.000
_cell.angle_alpha   90.00
_cell.angle_beta   90.00
_cell.angle_gamma   90.00
#
_symmetry.space_group_name_H-M   'P 1'
#
loop_
_entity.id
_entity.type
_entity.pdbx_description
1 polymer ?
#
loop_
_entity_poly.entity_id
_entity_poly.type
_entity_poly.pdbx_seq_one_letter_code
_entity_poly.pdbx_strand_id
1 'polypeptide(L)'
;MTNHTARMAALLGELRREMNGAVAESMQRGEGGYGLNYGVSIPTIRAIAGRVGTDHAFARFLYRQDVRELRMAALTIADPVSVTPDNVDEWFVGRMPEELIEELALRLLSR
;
A
#
# COMPACT_ATOMS: atom_id res chain seq x y z
N MET A 1 -1.78 12.59 19.88
CA MET A 1 -2.14 11.22 19.49
C MET A 1 -2.52 11.18 18.02
N THR A 2 -1.93 10.25 17.28
CA THR A 2 -2.21 10.15 15.85
C THR A 2 -3.49 9.34 15.62
N ASN A 3 -4.43 9.89 14.86
CA ASN A 3 -5.63 9.16 14.47
C ASN A 3 -5.43 8.51 13.11
N HIS A 4 -4.95 7.28 13.11
CA HIS A 4 -4.67 6.55 11.88
C HIS A 4 -5.92 6.33 11.03
N THR A 5 -7.06 6.07 11.65
CA THR A 5 -8.30 5.85 10.91
C THR A 5 -8.72 7.08 10.12
N ALA A 6 -8.67 8.26 10.73
CA ALA A 6 -9.03 9.50 10.03
C ALA A 6 -8.02 9.82 8.92
N ARG A 7 -6.74 9.61 9.18
CA ARG A 7 -5.71 9.82 8.18
C ARG A 7 -5.87 8.85 7.00
N MET A 8 -6.20 7.60 7.30
CA MET A 8 -6.47 6.60 6.27
C MET A 8 -7.66 7.00 5.41
N ALA A 9 -8.73 7.49 6.03
CA ALA A 9 -9.92 7.94 5.29
C ALA A 9 -9.57 9.09 4.33
N ALA A 10 -8.76 10.03 4.78
CA ALA A 10 -8.32 11.16 3.94
C ALA A 10 -7.46 10.67 2.77
N LEU A 11 -6.52 9.78 3.04
CA LEU A 11 -5.66 9.22 2.01
C LEU A 11 -6.48 8.42 1.01
N LEU A 12 -7.38 7.60 1.48
CA LEU A 12 -8.24 6.79 0.63
C LEU A 12 -9.12 7.67 -0.26
N GLY A 13 -9.60 8.79 0.28
CA GLY A 13 -10.37 9.76 -0.51
C GLY A 13 -9.57 10.31 -1.69
N GLU A 14 -8.29 10.63 -1.47
CA GLU A 14 -7.43 11.10 -2.55
C GLU A 14 -7.19 10.01 -3.59
N LEU A 15 -6.93 8.78 -3.14
CA LEU A 15 -6.70 7.66 -4.04
C LEU A 15 -7.94 7.34 -4.87
N ARG A 16 -9.12 7.41 -4.27
CA ARG A 16 -10.37 7.12 -4.97
C ARG A 16 -10.67 8.12 -6.07
N ARG A 17 -10.18 9.35 -5.98
CA ARG A 17 -10.33 10.33 -7.06
C ARG A 17 -9.60 9.90 -8.33
N GLU A 18 -8.59 9.05 -8.19
CA GLU A 18 -7.81 8.53 -9.31
C GLU A 18 -8.24 7.12 -9.71
N MET A 19 -9.41 6.69 -9.25
CA MET A 19 -9.93 5.36 -9.49
C MET A 19 -10.13 5.09 -10.98
N ASN A 20 -9.76 3.87 -11.40
CA ASN A 20 -10.01 3.39 -12.74
C ASN A 20 -10.74 2.05 -12.65
N GLY A 21 -12.05 2.06 -12.83
CA GLY A 21 -12.87 0.88 -12.69
C GLY A 21 -12.54 -0.23 -13.67
N ALA A 22 -12.18 0.12 -14.90
CA ALA A 22 -11.83 -0.88 -15.91
C ALA A 22 -10.55 -1.62 -15.54
N VAL A 23 -9.54 -0.89 -15.05
CA VAL A 23 -8.28 -1.50 -14.60
C VAL A 23 -8.53 -2.36 -13.37
N ALA A 24 -9.30 -1.87 -12.40
CA ALA A 24 -9.62 -2.62 -11.20
C ALA A 24 -10.32 -3.94 -11.53
N GLU A 25 -11.29 -3.90 -12.44
CA GLU A 25 -12.00 -5.09 -12.86
C GLU A 25 -11.08 -6.09 -13.57
N SER A 26 -10.19 -5.60 -14.43
CA SER A 26 -9.22 -6.44 -15.10
C SER A 26 -8.32 -7.16 -14.11
N MET A 27 -7.85 -6.47 -13.08
CA MET A 27 -7.01 -7.07 -12.05
C MET A 27 -7.76 -8.12 -11.24
N GLN A 28 -9.04 -7.89 -10.95
CA GLN A 28 -9.84 -8.85 -10.20
C GLN A 28 -10.07 -10.14 -10.99
N ARG A 29 -10.22 -10.02 -12.31
CA ARG A 29 -10.38 -11.20 -13.16
C ARG A 29 -9.09 -12.00 -13.34
N GLY A 30 -7.95 -11.34 -13.12
CA GLY A 30 -6.65 -11.99 -13.19
C GLY A 30 -6.28 -12.70 -11.90
N GLU A 31 -5.13 -12.32 -11.34
CA GLU A 31 -4.62 -12.93 -10.12
C GLU A 31 -5.48 -12.66 -8.89
N GLY A 32 -6.08 -11.48 -8.82
CA GLY A 32 -6.78 -11.06 -7.61
C GLY A 32 -5.80 -10.82 -6.46
N GLY A 33 -6.16 -11.28 -5.28
CA GLY A 33 -5.28 -11.24 -4.11
C GLY A 33 -5.49 -10.06 -3.18
N TYR A 34 -6.39 -9.14 -3.51
CA TYR A 34 -6.77 -8.03 -2.63
C TYR A 34 -8.26 -8.09 -2.34
N GLY A 35 -8.66 -7.59 -1.16
CA GLY A 35 -10.07 -7.46 -0.83
C GLY A 35 -10.75 -6.38 -1.65
N LEU A 36 -10.06 -5.23 -1.78
CA LEU A 36 -10.54 -4.11 -2.59
C LEU A 36 -9.43 -3.62 -3.52
N ASN A 37 -9.85 -3.09 -4.67
CA ASN A 37 -8.93 -2.59 -5.68
C ASN A 37 -9.62 -1.50 -6.48
N TYR A 38 -9.04 -0.29 -6.47
CA TYR A 38 -9.60 0.86 -7.17
C TYR A 38 -8.93 1.12 -8.53
N GLY A 39 -7.92 0.35 -8.88
CA GLY A 39 -7.26 0.48 -10.18
C GLY A 39 -6.41 1.73 -10.34
N VAL A 40 -5.89 2.28 -9.26
CA VAL A 40 -5.00 3.45 -9.33
C VAL A 40 -3.61 2.98 -9.76
N SER A 41 -2.97 3.72 -10.66
CA SER A 41 -1.63 3.36 -11.13
C SER A 41 -0.59 3.50 -10.00
N ILE A 42 0.45 2.66 -10.05
CA ILE A 42 1.50 2.70 -9.04
C ILE A 42 2.19 4.08 -8.98
N PRO A 43 2.57 4.72 -10.11
CA PRO A 43 3.14 6.06 -10.03
C PRO A 43 2.23 7.08 -9.35
N THR A 44 0.92 7.00 -9.57
CA THR A 44 -0.04 7.90 -8.93
C THR A 44 -0.11 7.63 -7.44
N ILE A 45 -0.14 6.35 -7.03
CA ILE A 45 -0.12 5.97 -5.62
C ILE A 45 1.14 6.53 -4.94
N ARG A 46 2.30 6.36 -5.57
CA ARG A 46 3.57 6.86 -5.03
C ARG A 46 3.54 8.37 -4.86
N ALA A 47 2.98 9.09 -5.84
CA ALA A 47 2.91 10.55 -5.76
C ALA A 47 2.03 11.01 -4.60
N ILE A 48 0.86 10.39 -4.44
CA ILE A 48 -0.06 10.73 -3.37
C ILE A 48 0.54 10.36 -2.01
N ALA A 49 1.04 9.14 -1.87
CA ALA A 49 1.65 8.68 -0.62
C ALA A 49 2.90 9.47 -0.26
N GLY A 50 3.67 9.89 -1.27
CA GLY A 50 4.88 10.68 -1.04
C GLY A 50 4.62 12.00 -0.34
N ARG A 51 3.42 12.58 -0.52
CA ARG A 51 3.06 13.81 0.17
C ARG A 51 2.78 13.62 1.64
N VAL A 52 2.50 12.40 2.07
CA VAL A 52 2.31 12.07 3.48
C VAL A 52 3.64 12.14 4.22
N GLY A 53 4.72 11.77 3.56
CA GLY A 53 6.03 11.66 4.18
C GLY A 53 6.23 10.33 4.88
N THR A 54 7.41 10.13 5.45
CA THR A 54 7.74 8.88 6.12
C THR A 54 7.06 8.81 7.49
N ASP A 55 6.28 7.76 7.71
CA ASP A 55 5.58 7.52 8.97
C ASP A 55 5.36 6.01 9.11
N HIS A 56 6.30 5.33 9.75
CA HIS A 56 6.29 3.87 9.80
C HIS A 56 5.08 3.30 10.53
N ALA A 57 4.66 3.92 11.63
CA ALA A 57 3.48 3.44 12.36
C ALA A 57 2.22 3.52 11.52
N PHE A 58 2.05 4.62 10.78
CA PHE A 58 0.91 4.77 9.88
C PHE A 58 0.99 3.77 8.73
N ALA A 59 2.18 3.56 8.18
CA ALA A 59 2.39 2.57 7.11
C ALA A 59 1.98 1.16 7.57
N ARG A 60 2.39 0.77 8.78
CA ARG A 60 2.00 -0.53 9.32
C ARG A 60 0.49 -0.66 9.47
N PHE A 61 -0.17 0.41 9.91
CA PHE A 61 -1.62 0.42 10.00
C PHE A 61 -2.27 0.24 8.63
N LEU A 62 -1.81 0.99 7.63
CA LEU A 62 -2.34 0.90 6.27
C LEU A 62 -2.14 -0.47 5.64
N TYR A 63 -0.96 -1.06 5.87
CA TYR A 63 -0.62 -2.33 5.23
C TYR A 63 -1.49 -3.50 5.69
N ARG A 64 -2.10 -3.37 6.86
CA ARG A 64 -3.00 -4.40 7.40
C ARG A 64 -4.36 -4.39 6.71
N GLN A 65 -4.70 -3.31 6.01
CA GLN A 65 -5.97 -3.19 5.32
C GLN A 65 -5.90 -3.97 4.00
N ASP A 66 -6.90 -4.78 3.71
CA ASP A 66 -6.92 -5.57 2.48
C ASP A 66 -7.41 -4.72 1.31
N VAL A 67 -6.70 -3.65 1.04
CA VAL A 67 -6.98 -2.70 -0.04
C VAL A 67 -5.67 -2.48 -0.80
N ARG A 68 -5.66 -2.78 -2.09
CA ARG A 68 -4.44 -2.69 -2.91
C ARG A 68 -3.75 -1.34 -2.76
N GLU A 69 -4.49 -0.25 -2.96
CA GLU A 69 -3.91 1.09 -2.96
C GLU A 69 -3.34 1.47 -1.59
N LEU A 70 -3.98 1.03 -0.51
CA LEU A 70 -3.48 1.32 0.84
C LEU A 70 -2.21 0.52 1.13
N ARG A 71 -2.12 -0.73 0.68
CA ARG A 71 -0.90 -1.53 0.85
C ARG A 71 0.25 -0.94 0.04
N MET A 72 -0.01 -0.55 -1.20
CA MET A 72 1.01 0.10 -2.03
C MET A 72 1.46 1.43 -1.44
N ALA A 73 0.53 2.26 -0.96
CA ALA A 73 0.86 3.52 -0.31
C ALA A 73 1.70 3.29 0.94
N ALA A 74 1.38 2.25 1.72
CA ALA A 74 2.13 1.92 2.92
C ALA A 74 3.60 1.68 2.62
N LEU A 75 3.92 1.03 1.51
CA LEU A 75 5.30 0.75 1.15
C LEU A 75 6.08 2.02 0.81
N THR A 76 5.42 3.06 0.34
CA THR A 76 6.04 4.37 0.11
C THR A 76 6.22 5.15 1.42
N ILE A 77 5.26 5.02 2.34
CA ILE A 77 5.24 5.78 3.61
C ILE A 77 6.13 5.14 4.66
N ALA A 78 6.36 3.82 4.57
CA ALA A 78 7.14 3.08 5.53
C ALA A 78 8.59 3.58 5.59
N ASP A 79 9.19 3.44 6.77
CA ASP A 79 10.61 3.71 6.96
C ASP A 79 11.40 2.42 6.78
N PRO A 80 12.17 2.28 5.69
CA PRO A 80 12.91 1.03 5.44
C PRO A 80 13.89 0.67 6.55
N VAL A 81 14.43 1.68 7.25
CA VAL A 81 15.37 1.44 8.35
C VAL A 81 14.69 0.71 9.51
N SER A 82 13.39 0.90 9.67
CA SER A 82 12.61 0.26 10.73
C SER A 82 12.25 -1.20 10.43
N VAL A 83 12.50 -1.66 9.21
CA VAL A 83 12.23 -3.06 8.84
C VAL A 83 13.48 -3.89 9.16
N THR A 84 13.33 -4.85 10.05
CA THR A 84 14.42 -5.69 10.54
C THR A 84 14.07 -7.16 10.36
N PRO A 85 15.06 -8.08 10.50
CA PRO A 85 14.75 -9.50 10.45
C PRO A 85 13.69 -9.94 11.46
N ASP A 86 13.57 -9.23 12.59
CA ASP A 86 12.60 -9.57 13.62
C ASP A 86 11.17 -9.20 13.27
N ASN A 87 10.97 -8.21 12.40
CA ASN A 87 9.63 -7.73 12.08
C ASN A 87 9.28 -7.78 10.58
N VAL A 88 10.20 -8.25 9.74
CA VAL A 88 9.97 -8.26 8.28
C VAL A 88 8.77 -9.12 7.91
N ASP A 89 8.46 -10.14 8.70
CA ASP A 89 7.37 -11.06 8.39
C ASP A 89 6.00 -10.36 8.35
N GLU A 90 5.83 -9.26 9.06
CA GLU A 90 4.54 -8.56 9.05
C GLU A 90 4.21 -7.95 7.68
N TRP A 91 5.20 -7.84 6.78
CA TRP A 91 5.00 -7.32 5.43
C TRP A 91 4.64 -8.41 4.43
N PHE A 92 4.74 -9.67 4.84
CA PHE A 92 4.32 -10.81 4.03
C PHE A 92 2.93 -11.24 4.49
N VAL A 93 1.91 -10.67 3.85
CA VAL A 93 0.52 -10.89 4.24
C VAL A 93 -0.12 -11.90 3.31
N GLY A 94 -0.89 -12.82 3.84
CA GLY A 94 -1.72 -13.77 3.10
C GLY A 94 -1.25 -14.03 1.66
N ARG A 95 -2.17 -13.81 0.72
CA ARG A 95 -1.86 -13.92 -0.69
C ARG A 95 -1.24 -12.61 -1.19
N MET A 96 -0.06 -12.71 -1.80
CA MET A 96 0.65 -11.53 -2.31
C MET A 96 0.74 -11.56 -3.83
N PRO A 97 0.01 -10.66 -4.52
CA PRO A 97 0.18 -10.52 -5.95
C PRO A 97 1.61 -10.09 -6.30
N GLU A 98 2.04 -10.44 -7.51
CA GLU A 98 3.40 -10.15 -7.95
C GLU A 98 3.77 -8.67 -7.82
N GLU A 99 2.85 -7.76 -8.19
CA GLU A 99 3.13 -6.32 -8.09
C GLU A 99 3.44 -5.89 -6.66
N LEU A 100 2.77 -6.50 -5.66
CA LEU A 100 3.00 -6.17 -4.26
C LEU A 100 4.36 -6.70 -3.81
N ILE A 101 4.71 -7.91 -4.23
CA ILE A 101 6.03 -8.49 -3.92
C ILE A 101 7.14 -7.62 -4.51
N GLU A 102 6.98 -7.19 -5.76
CA GLU A 102 7.97 -6.34 -6.42
C GLU A 102 8.12 -4.99 -5.71
N GLU A 103 7.02 -4.37 -5.33
CA GLU A 103 7.07 -3.08 -4.64
C GLU A 103 7.68 -3.23 -3.24
N LEU A 104 7.34 -4.31 -2.53
CA LEU A 104 7.93 -4.60 -1.23
C LEU A 104 9.44 -4.75 -1.36
N ALA A 105 9.90 -5.53 -2.32
CA ALA A 105 11.32 -5.74 -2.54
C ALA A 105 12.04 -4.43 -2.86
N LEU A 106 11.44 -3.63 -3.75
CA LEU A 106 12.03 -2.36 -4.17
C LEU A 106 12.13 -1.37 -3.01
N ARG A 107 11.07 -1.24 -2.21
CA ARG A 107 10.96 -0.17 -1.22
C ARG A 107 11.57 -0.51 0.13
N LEU A 108 11.45 -1.75 0.58
CA LEU A 108 11.84 -2.11 1.94
C LEU A 108 12.99 -3.10 2.02
N LEU A 109 13.18 -3.96 1.03
CA LEU A 109 14.12 -5.06 1.13
C LEU A 109 15.41 -4.85 0.35
N SER A 110 15.44 -3.95 -0.63
CA SER A 110 16.62 -3.73 -1.48
C SER A 110 17.54 -2.67 -0.86
N ARG A 111 18.26 -3.04 0.17
CA ARG A 111 19.11 -2.10 0.90
C ARG A 111 20.52 -2.61 1.04
#